data_29560788591a3eccb8dbf581a9406c01
#
_entry.id   29560788591a3eccb8dbf581a9406c01
#
_cell.length_a   1.000
_cell.length_b   1.000
_cell.length_c   1.000
_cell.angle_alpha   90.00
_cell.angle_beta   90.00
_cell.angle_gamma   90.00
#
_symmetry.space_group_name_H-M   'P 1'
#
loop_
_entity.id
_entity.type
_entity.pdbx_description
1 polymer ?
#
loop_
_entity_poly.entity_id
_entity_poly.type
_entity_poly.pdbx_seq_one_letter_code
_entity_poly.pdbx_strand_id
1 'polypeptide(L)'
;MPVLKELVRNGHQLILWTMRSHNRQDLTDPLQDAINWFKEHEIPLYGVNTNPTQENWTASPKAYAQLYIDDAALGCPLEFFKEKSERPYVYWVGIRSYLKEKGLI
;
A
#
# COMPACT_ATOMS: atom_id res chain seq x y z
N MET A 1 7.41 -1.96 -9.08
CA MET A 1 6.33 -0.96 -9.25
C MET A 1 6.92 0.44 -9.22
N PRO A 2 6.96 1.14 -10.37
CA PRO A 2 7.63 2.44 -10.44
C PRO A 2 6.98 3.54 -9.62
N VAL A 3 5.66 3.54 -9.46
CA VAL A 3 4.95 4.58 -8.71
C VAL A 3 5.38 4.61 -7.23
N LEU A 4 5.49 3.46 -6.60
CA LEU A 4 5.90 3.38 -5.19
C LEU A 4 7.33 3.84 -5.01
N LYS A 5 8.21 3.50 -5.95
CA LYS A 5 9.61 3.96 -5.93
C LYS A 5 9.71 5.47 -6.13
N GLU A 6 8.88 6.04 -6.99
CA GLU A 6 8.82 7.49 -7.17
C GLU A 6 8.41 8.21 -5.89
N LEU A 7 7.41 7.68 -5.18
CA LEU A 7 6.98 8.24 -3.90
C LEU A 7 8.11 8.22 -2.87
N VAL A 8 8.82 7.12 -2.75
CA VAL A 8 9.95 7.01 -1.82
C VAL A 8 11.06 8.00 -2.19
N ARG A 9 11.38 8.11 -3.47
CA ARG A 9 12.40 9.07 -3.95
C ARG A 9 12.03 10.51 -3.65
N ASN A 10 10.74 10.82 -3.60
CA ASN A 10 10.25 12.16 -3.28
C ASN A 10 10.06 12.39 -1.77
N GLY A 11 10.58 11.49 -0.94
CA GLY A 11 10.59 11.65 0.51
C GLY A 11 9.34 11.17 1.23
N HIS A 12 8.44 10.50 0.54
CA HIS A 12 7.23 9.97 1.17
C HIS A 12 7.51 8.65 1.87
N GLN A 13 6.86 8.44 3.00
CA GLN A 13 6.94 7.20 3.76
C GLN A 13 5.73 6.32 3.42
N LEU A 14 5.97 5.04 3.19
CA LEU A 14 4.93 4.09 2.81
C LEU A 14 4.58 3.18 3.98
N ILE A 15 3.29 3.02 4.20
CA ILE A 15 2.76 2.04 5.17
C ILE A 15 1.99 0.99 4.37
N LEU A 16 2.33 -0.28 4.56
CA LEU A 16 1.55 -1.37 4.00
C LEU A 16 0.30 -1.56 4.86
N TRP A 17 -0.86 -1.25 4.30
CA TRP A 17 -2.15 -1.31 4.97
C TRP A 17 -2.99 -2.37 4.28
N THR A 18 -3.17 -3.53 4.93
CA THR A 18 -3.75 -4.71 4.28
C THR A 18 -4.50 -5.60 5.26
N MET A 19 -5.48 -6.32 4.75
CA MET A 19 -6.19 -7.36 5.50
C MET A 19 -5.42 -8.68 5.57
N ARG A 20 -4.29 -8.81 4.85
CA ARG A 20 -3.46 -10.01 4.92
C ARG A 20 -2.93 -10.21 6.34
N SER A 21 -2.80 -11.46 6.75
CA SER A 21 -2.30 -11.81 8.07
C SER A 21 -1.17 -12.83 7.98
N HIS A 22 -0.43 -12.98 9.08
CA HIS A 22 0.56 -14.05 9.24
C HIS A 22 -0.12 -15.37 9.62
N ASN A 23 0.53 -16.48 9.32
CA ASN A 23 0.23 -17.80 9.89
C ASN A 23 -1.25 -18.20 9.75
N ARG A 24 -1.76 -18.16 8.51
CA ARG A 24 -3.11 -18.64 8.25
C ARG A 24 -3.23 -20.14 8.53
N GLN A 25 -4.46 -20.59 8.75
CA GLN A 25 -4.74 -22.01 9.03
C GLN A 25 -4.33 -22.95 7.88
N ASP A 26 -4.25 -22.45 6.65
CA ASP A 26 -3.80 -23.20 5.48
C ASP A 26 -2.26 -23.26 5.36
N LEU A 27 -1.54 -22.85 6.39
CA LEU A 27 -0.08 -22.82 6.46
C LEU A 27 0.58 -21.81 5.51
N THR A 28 -0.20 -20.90 4.94
CA THR A 28 0.35 -19.78 4.16
C THR A 28 0.60 -18.58 5.06
N ASP A 29 1.45 -17.66 4.58
CA ASP A 29 1.73 -16.42 5.28
C ASP A 29 1.63 -15.26 4.28
N PRO A 30 0.39 -14.88 3.89
CA PRO A 30 0.19 -13.86 2.87
C PRO A 30 0.73 -12.49 3.25
N LEU A 31 0.75 -12.14 4.53
CA LEU A 31 1.34 -10.88 4.96
C LEU A 31 2.85 -10.88 4.78
N GLN A 32 3.53 -11.96 5.17
CA GLN A 32 4.97 -12.06 4.96
C GLN A 32 5.33 -12.05 3.48
N ASP A 33 4.51 -12.69 2.64
CA ASP A 33 4.70 -12.67 1.19
C ASP A 33 4.66 -11.23 0.65
N ALA A 34 3.72 -10.42 1.13
CA ALA A 34 3.63 -9.02 0.73
C ALA A 34 4.86 -8.23 1.21
N ILE A 35 5.27 -8.42 2.46
CA ILE A 35 6.46 -7.76 3.01
C ILE A 35 7.70 -8.12 2.20
N ASN A 36 7.86 -9.40 1.86
CA ASN A 36 8.98 -9.88 1.06
C ASN A 36 8.99 -9.26 -0.33
N TRP A 37 7.81 -9.06 -0.93
CA TRP A 37 7.69 -8.41 -2.23
C TRP A 37 8.29 -7.00 -2.19
N PHE A 38 7.97 -6.20 -1.16
CA PHE A 38 8.54 -4.86 -1.00
C PHE A 38 10.06 -4.93 -0.81
N LYS A 39 10.53 -5.89 -0.02
CA LYS A 39 11.96 -6.09 0.23
C LYS A 39 12.70 -6.45 -1.06
N GLU A 40 12.16 -7.39 -1.84
CA GLU A 40 12.75 -7.81 -3.12
C GLU A 40 12.82 -6.69 -4.13
N HIS A 41 11.86 -5.78 -4.11
CA HIS A 41 11.81 -4.63 -5.01
C HIS A 41 12.53 -3.40 -4.44
N GLU A 42 13.19 -3.55 -3.30
CA GLU A 42 13.93 -2.48 -2.64
C GLU A 42 13.06 -1.25 -2.35
N ILE A 43 11.82 -1.48 -1.92
CA ILE A 43 10.88 -0.44 -1.53
C ILE A 43 10.76 -0.47 -0.01
N PRO A 44 11.34 0.51 0.72
CA PRO A 44 11.27 0.51 2.18
C PRO A 44 9.87 0.80 2.68
N LEU A 45 9.45 0.10 3.74
CA LEU A 45 8.19 0.32 4.42
C LEU A 45 8.46 1.04 5.75
N TYR A 46 7.73 2.11 6.01
CA TYR A 46 7.76 2.81 7.29
C TYR A 46 7.04 2.01 8.37
N GLY A 47 5.99 1.29 8.00
CA GLY A 47 5.25 0.42 8.91
C GLY A 47 4.41 -0.58 8.15
N VAL A 48 3.92 -1.57 8.90
CA VAL A 48 3.01 -2.60 8.38
C VAL A 48 1.78 -2.59 9.27
N ASN A 49 0.64 -2.18 8.69
CA ASN A 49 -0.64 -2.04 9.40
C ASN A 49 -0.57 -1.12 10.64
N THR A 50 0.42 -0.24 10.68
CA THR A 50 0.56 0.72 11.77
C THR A 50 1.40 1.91 11.31
N ASN A 51 1.17 3.07 11.94
CA ASN A 51 2.09 4.20 11.85
C ASN A 51 2.92 4.20 13.15
N PRO A 52 4.23 3.87 13.08
CA PRO A 52 5.02 3.59 14.27
C PRO A 52 5.15 4.71 15.28
N THR A 53 5.00 5.97 14.86
CA THR A 53 5.18 7.13 15.74
C THR A 53 3.86 7.75 16.18
N GLN A 54 2.74 7.25 15.70
CA GLN A 54 1.43 7.85 15.97
C GLN A 54 1.02 7.73 17.44
N GLU A 55 1.48 6.73 18.15
CA GLU A 55 1.15 6.52 19.58
C GLU A 55 1.59 7.70 20.45
N ASN A 56 2.52 8.52 19.98
CA ASN A 56 2.99 9.70 20.70
C ASN A 56 1.95 10.82 20.79
N TRP A 57 0.90 10.76 19.98
CA TRP A 57 -0.09 11.83 19.91
C TRP A 57 -1.54 11.36 19.78
N THR A 58 -1.78 10.07 19.57
CA THR A 58 -3.15 9.53 19.52
C THR A 58 -3.17 8.05 19.91
N ALA A 59 -4.29 7.63 20.51
CA ALA A 59 -4.57 6.23 20.81
C ALA A 59 -5.48 5.59 19.75
N SER A 60 -5.78 6.29 18.65
CA SER A 60 -6.63 5.75 17.60
C SER A 60 -6.03 4.50 16.99
N PRO A 61 -6.83 3.44 16.76
CA PRO A 61 -6.35 2.24 16.08
C PRO A 61 -6.14 2.42 14.59
N LYS A 62 -6.70 3.48 14.00
CA LYS A 62 -6.53 3.75 12.57
C LYS A 62 -5.15 4.32 12.30
N ALA A 63 -4.38 3.67 11.43
CA ALA A 63 -3.07 4.17 11.01
C ALA A 63 -3.24 5.52 10.30
N TYR A 64 -2.59 6.56 10.82
CA TYR A 64 -2.63 7.89 10.22
C TYR A 64 -1.81 7.93 8.94
N ALA A 65 -2.37 8.56 7.91
CA ALA A 65 -1.67 8.87 6.67
C ALA A 65 -2.35 10.06 6.01
N GLN A 66 -1.60 10.80 5.20
CA GLN A 66 -2.16 11.90 4.41
C GLN A 66 -2.95 11.38 3.22
N LEU A 67 -2.66 10.16 2.77
CA LEU A 67 -3.29 9.58 1.59
C LEU A 67 -3.38 8.06 1.75
N TYR A 68 -4.53 7.51 1.40
CA TYR A 68 -4.76 6.07 1.39
C TYR A 68 -5.04 5.62 -0.05
N ILE A 69 -4.36 4.56 -0.47
CA ILE A 69 -4.61 3.92 -1.77
C ILE A 69 -5.09 2.51 -1.48
N ASP A 70 -6.36 2.25 -1.80
CA ASP A 70 -7.02 1.00 -1.46
C ASP A 70 -8.03 0.67 -2.56
N ASP A 71 -7.99 -0.56 -3.06
CA ASP A 71 -8.90 -1.02 -4.11
C ASP A 71 -10.36 -1.00 -3.66
N ALA A 72 -10.62 -1.00 -2.36
CA ALA A 72 -11.96 -0.87 -1.79
C ALA A 72 -12.38 0.57 -1.54
N ALA A 73 -11.50 1.56 -1.76
CA ALA A 73 -11.82 2.96 -1.55
C ALA A 73 -12.66 3.52 -2.69
N LEU A 74 -13.71 4.25 -2.36
CA LEU A 74 -14.57 4.90 -3.37
C LEU A 74 -13.73 5.88 -4.20
N GLY A 75 -13.80 5.75 -5.52
CA GLY A 75 -13.05 6.61 -6.44
C GLY A 75 -11.65 6.16 -6.76
N CYS A 76 -11.17 5.08 -6.16
CA CYS A 76 -9.85 4.53 -6.51
C CYS A 76 -9.87 3.98 -7.94
N PRO A 77 -8.96 4.41 -8.83
CA PRO A 77 -8.86 3.85 -10.18
C PRO A 77 -8.56 2.36 -10.11
N LEU A 78 -9.33 1.56 -10.83
CA LEU A 78 -9.18 0.11 -10.88
C LEU A 78 -9.05 -0.38 -12.32
N GLU A 79 -8.39 -1.53 -12.49
CA GLU A 79 -8.35 -2.25 -13.75
C GLU A 79 -8.63 -3.72 -13.49
N PHE A 80 -8.99 -4.45 -14.54
CA PHE A 80 -9.34 -5.86 -14.41
C PHE A 80 -8.83 -6.65 -15.61
N PHE A 81 -7.96 -7.65 -15.32
CA PHE A 81 -7.52 -8.65 -16.29
C PHE A 81 -7.69 -10.01 -15.63
N LYS A 82 -8.58 -10.84 -16.19
CA LYS A 82 -8.88 -12.17 -15.67
C LYS A 82 -7.65 -13.03 -15.44
N GLU A 83 -6.65 -12.88 -16.30
CA GLU A 83 -5.40 -13.65 -16.23
C GLU A 83 -4.55 -13.29 -15.03
N LYS A 84 -4.76 -12.12 -14.44
CA LYS A 84 -3.96 -11.61 -13.31
C LYS A 84 -4.68 -11.71 -11.97
N SER A 85 -6.00 -11.59 -11.97
CA SER A 85 -6.77 -11.56 -10.74
C SER A 85 -8.23 -11.91 -10.99
N GLU A 86 -8.89 -12.48 -9.99
CA GLU A 86 -10.32 -12.76 -10.03
C GLU A 86 -11.17 -11.52 -9.75
N ARG A 87 -10.56 -10.44 -9.26
CA ARG A 87 -11.23 -9.19 -8.91
C ARG A 87 -10.48 -8.00 -9.50
N PRO A 88 -11.17 -6.85 -9.69
CA PRO A 88 -10.49 -5.60 -10.05
C PRO A 88 -9.40 -5.27 -9.02
N TYR A 89 -8.35 -4.65 -9.50
CA TYR A 89 -7.21 -4.24 -8.68
C TYR A 89 -6.79 -2.82 -9.05
N VAL A 90 -5.94 -2.22 -8.23
CA VAL A 90 -5.54 -0.83 -8.36
C VAL A 90 -4.89 -0.57 -9.72
N TYR A 91 -5.40 0.45 -10.42
CA TYR A 91 -4.84 0.92 -11.69
C TYR A 91 -3.76 1.95 -11.41
N TRP A 92 -2.52 1.50 -11.31
CA TRP A 92 -1.41 2.34 -10.85
C TRP A 92 -1.07 3.48 -11.79
N VAL A 93 -1.34 3.35 -13.10
CA VAL A 93 -1.17 4.45 -14.06
C VAL A 93 -2.12 5.60 -13.71
N GLY A 94 -3.37 5.29 -13.37
CA GLY A 94 -4.35 6.28 -12.92
C GLY A 94 -3.97 6.91 -11.59
N ILE A 95 -3.47 6.09 -10.66
CA ILE A 95 -2.96 6.59 -9.37
C ILE A 95 -1.82 7.58 -9.59
N ARG A 96 -0.87 7.24 -10.47
CA ARG A 96 0.25 8.13 -10.78
C ARG A 96 -0.23 9.49 -11.28
N SER A 97 -1.23 9.52 -12.15
CA SER A 97 -1.82 10.76 -12.65
C SER A 97 -2.37 11.62 -11.52
N TYR A 98 -3.11 11.03 -10.58
CA TYR A 98 -3.63 11.74 -9.43
C TYR A 98 -2.53 12.27 -8.51
N LEU A 99 -1.50 11.47 -8.26
CA LEU A 99 -0.37 11.88 -7.42
C LEU A 99 0.38 13.05 -8.04
N LYS A 100 0.57 13.02 -9.36
CA LYS A 100 1.21 14.11 -10.10
C LYS A 100 0.38 15.39 -10.02
N GLU A 101 -0.94 15.28 -10.19
CA GLU A 101 -1.87 16.39 -10.08
C GLU A 101 -1.83 17.04 -8.70
N LYS A 102 -1.64 16.23 -7.65
CA LYS A 102 -1.51 16.69 -6.26
C LYS A 102 -0.12 17.21 -5.91
N GLY A 103 0.84 17.10 -6.82
CA GLY A 103 2.20 17.55 -6.58
C GLY A 103 3.03 16.61 -5.70
N LEU A 104 2.64 15.35 -5.57
CA LEU A 104 3.34 14.37 -4.73
C LEU A 104 4.45 13.62 -5.47
N ILE A 105 4.39 13.64 -6.79
CA ILE A 105 5.44 13.11 -7.64
C ILE A 105 5.68 14.00 -8.86
#